data_28866e4ac31532012b28d7fb344fa547
#
_entry.id   28866e4ac31532012b28d7fb344fa547
#
_cell.length_a   1.000
_cell.length_b   1.000
_cell.length_c   1.000
_cell.angle_alpha   90.00
_cell.angle_beta   90.00
_cell.angle_gamma   90.00
#
_symmetry.space_group_name_H-M   'P 1'
#
loop_
_entity.id
_entity.type
_entity.pdbx_description
1 polymer ?
#
loop_
_entity_poly.entity_id
_entity_poly.type
_entity_poly.pdbx_seq_one_letter_code
_entity_poly.pdbx_strand_id
1 'polypeptide(L)'
;MKLKNYLFLLILAGASIQAQVSSVMEGATTEVLEPIEVYVTEPMWSYPQVDPMSFPEKEYPRGGMLSGKRQHKADFLKTVGESTTQIDPLIQDGGYIRSANPAFLSFDGINSNANPPDPTGAVGPNHIVEMTNTVWAVFDKTGVMAAGFPKSLSDPLGAGNGDPIVLYDREADRWLITQFNSNSQFKIAVSTTSDPTGTFTV
;
A
#
# COMPACT_ATOMS: atom_id res chain seq x y z
N MET A 1 21.09 61.01 -9.09
CA MET A 1 21.34 59.58 -9.32
C MET A 1 20.03 58.85 -9.22
N LYS A 2 19.40 58.45 -10.37
CA LYS A 2 18.08 57.85 -10.43
C LYS A 2 18.24 56.32 -10.38
N LEU A 3 17.74 55.67 -9.32
CA LEU A 3 17.66 54.23 -9.20
C LEU A 3 16.57 53.71 -10.15
N LYS A 4 16.91 52.86 -11.11
CA LYS A 4 15.98 52.17 -11.99
C LYS A 4 15.56 50.86 -11.27
N ASN A 5 14.28 50.76 -10.90
CA ASN A 5 13.68 49.52 -10.44
C ASN A 5 13.51 48.60 -11.63
N TYR A 6 14.24 47.46 -11.63
CA TYR A 6 13.97 46.34 -12.54
C TYR A 6 12.97 45.40 -11.85
N LEU A 7 11.75 45.41 -12.35
CA LEU A 7 10.72 44.44 -12.01
C LEU A 7 11.06 43.14 -12.77
N PHE A 8 11.56 42.13 -12.05
CA PHE A 8 11.73 40.78 -12.60
C PHE A 8 10.38 40.09 -12.63
N LEU A 9 9.79 39.99 -13.80
CA LEU A 9 8.58 39.18 -14.04
C LEU A 9 9.04 37.73 -14.17
N LEU A 10 8.85 36.92 -13.10
CA LEU A 10 9.05 35.47 -13.13
C LEU A 10 7.86 34.85 -13.86
N ILE A 11 8.03 34.54 -15.13
CA ILE A 11 7.08 33.72 -15.90
C ILE A 11 7.32 32.28 -15.46
N LEU A 12 6.47 31.76 -14.60
CA LEU A 12 6.35 30.33 -14.35
C LEU A 12 5.77 29.69 -15.64
N ALA A 13 6.65 29.21 -16.51
CA ALA A 13 6.26 28.29 -17.55
C ALA A 13 5.89 26.96 -16.89
N GLY A 14 4.60 26.70 -16.76
CA GLY A 14 4.10 25.40 -16.40
C GLY A 14 4.53 24.38 -17.46
N ALA A 15 5.58 23.65 -17.19
CA ALA A 15 5.94 22.49 -17.99
C ALA A 15 4.94 21.39 -17.65
N SER A 16 3.94 21.21 -18.50
CA SER A 16 3.15 19.98 -18.51
C SER A 16 4.09 18.84 -18.90
N ILE A 17 4.45 18.02 -17.92
CA ILE A 17 5.17 16.77 -18.17
C ILE A 17 4.17 15.82 -18.83
N GLN A 18 4.16 15.80 -20.15
CA GLN A 18 3.54 14.72 -20.89
C GLN A 18 4.47 13.52 -20.81
N ALA A 19 4.14 12.57 -19.95
CA ALA A 19 4.75 11.25 -19.98
C ALA A 19 4.42 10.60 -21.33
N GLN A 20 5.39 10.51 -22.22
CA GLN A 20 5.27 9.69 -23.42
C GLN A 20 5.36 8.23 -23.02
N VAL A 21 4.22 7.60 -22.87
CA VAL A 21 4.14 6.14 -22.82
C VAL A 21 4.34 5.64 -24.25
N SER A 22 5.51 5.09 -24.54
CA SER A 22 5.75 4.35 -25.78
C SER A 22 4.84 3.12 -25.79
N SER A 23 3.79 3.13 -26.59
CA SER A 23 2.91 1.98 -26.78
C SER A 23 3.66 0.87 -27.51
N VAL A 24 3.93 -0.22 -26.84
CA VAL A 24 4.52 -1.45 -27.42
C VAL A 24 3.45 -2.47 -27.83
N MET A 25 2.18 -2.15 -27.71
CA MET A 25 1.10 -3.03 -28.17
C MET A 25 0.21 -2.33 -29.18
N GLU A 26 0.33 -2.75 -30.43
CA GLU A 26 -0.58 -2.40 -31.50
C GLU A 26 -1.99 -2.91 -31.15
N GLY A 27 -2.94 -2.00 -30.91
CA GLY A 27 -4.32 -2.33 -30.54
C GLY A 27 -4.72 -2.07 -29.08
N ALA A 28 -3.80 -1.63 -28.20
CA ALA A 28 -4.18 -1.22 -26.87
C ALA A 28 -4.71 0.23 -26.87
N THR A 29 -5.97 0.43 -26.50
CA THR A 29 -6.52 1.75 -26.19
C THR A 29 -6.09 2.13 -24.79
N THR A 30 -5.35 3.23 -24.63
CA THR A 30 -5.03 3.80 -23.31
C THR A 30 -6.18 4.70 -22.90
N GLU A 31 -6.90 4.31 -21.84
CA GLU A 31 -7.89 5.17 -21.21
C GLU A 31 -7.18 5.97 -20.11
N VAL A 32 -7.23 7.29 -20.20
CA VAL A 32 -6.75 8.17 -19.13
C VAL A 32 -7.92 8.39 -18.18
N LEU A 33 -7.77 7.89 -16.96
CA LEU A 33 -8.75 8.12 -15.89
C LEU A 33 -8.38 9.43 -15.20
N GLU A 34 -9.30 10.39 -15.26
CA GLU A 34 -9.16 11.63 -14.50
C GLU A 34 -9.58 11.39 -13.04
N PRO A 35 -8.86 11.96 -12.05
CA PRO A 35 -9.26 11.83 -10.66
C PRO A 35 -10.60 12.53 -10.42
N ILE A 36 -11.44 11.93 -9.58
CA ILE A 36 -12.76 12.49 -9.27
C ILE A 36 -12.64 13.66 -8.29
N GLU A 37 -11.71 13.56 -7.37
CA GLU A 37 -11.46 14.56 -6.33
C GLU A 37 -9.97 14.54 -5.97
N VAL A 38 -9.39 15.71 -5.74
CA VAL A 38 -8.00 15.85 -5.29
C VAL A 38 -7.95 16.88 -4.17
N TYR A 39 -7.41 16.51 -3.03
CA TYR A 39 -7.22 17.41 -1.88
C TYR A 39 -5.97 17.04 -1.07
N VAL A 40 -5.51 17.99 -0.24
CA VAL A 40 -4.43 17.76 0.73
C VAL A 40 -5.05 17.59 2.10
N THR A 41 -4.64 16.54 2.80
CA THR A 41 -5.15 16.23 4.15
C THR A 41 -4.54 17.14 5.19
N GLU A 42 -5.09 17.13 6.41
CA GLU A 42 -4.36 17.53 7.60
C GLU A 42 -3.21 16.53 7.85
N PRO A 43 -2.20 16.93 8.65
CA PRO A 43 -1.12 16.00 9.02
C PRO A 43 -1.66 14.82 9.84
N MET A 44 -1.10 13.63 9.66
CA MET A 44 -1.61 12.41 10.30
C MET A 44 -1.60 12.46 11.83
N TRP A 45 -0.66 13.17 12.41
CA TRP A 45 -0.65 13.36 13.89
C TRP A 45 -1.89 14.11 14.43
N SER A 46 -2.63 14.87 13.60
CA SER A 46 -3.86 15.56 14.00
C SER A 46 -5.09 14.68 14.06
N TYR A 47 -5.07 13.54 13.36
CA TYR A 47 -6.15 12.57 13.40
C TYR A 47 -6.14 11.78 14.72
N PRO A 48 -7.30 11.25 15.16
CA PRO A 48 -7.38 10.50 16.39
C PRO A 48 -6.59 9.18 16.30
N GLN A 49 -5.96 8.79 17.41
CA GLN A 49 -5.49 7.43 17.58
C GLN A 49 -6.69 6.50 17.78
N VAL A 50 -6.64 5.31 17.20
CA VAL A 50 -7.70 4.32 17.32
C VAL A 50 -7.21 3.05 18.01
N ASP A 51 -8.12 2.35 18.68
CA ASP A 51 -7.85 0.99 19.15
C ASP A 51 -8.10 0.01 18.00
N PRO A 52 -7.07 -0.71 17.52
CA PRO A 52 -7.21 -1.67 16.42
C PRO A 52 -8.22 -2.78 16.71
N MET A 53 -8.48 -3.07 17.98
CA MET A 53 -9.43 -4.10 18.40
C MET A 53 -10.88 -3.59 18.50
N SER A 54 -11.11 -2.28 18.36
CA SER A 54 -12.45 -1.66 18.45
C SER A 54 -13.29 -1.82 17.19
N PHE A 55 -12.69 -2.22 16.07
CA PHE A 55 -13.42 -2.38 14.81
C PHE A 55 -14.24 -3.67 14.83
N PRO A 56 -15.50 -3.63 14.35
CA PRO A 56 -16.31 -4.84 14.29
C PRO A 56 -15.67 -5.88 13.37
N GLU A 57 -15.61 -7.12 13.83
CA GLU A 57 -15.21 -8.24 12.98
C GLU A 57 -16.22 -8.36 11.83
N LYS A 58 -15.74 -8.23 10.59
CA LYS A 58 -16.58 -8.50 9.42
C LYS A 58 -16.69 -10.02 9.27
N GLU A 59 -17.81 -10.58 9.65
CA GLU A 59 -18.10 -11.98 9.32
C GLU A 59 -18.36 -12.10 7.82
N TYR A 60 -17.40 -12.66 7.11
CA TYR A 60 -17.65 -13.13 5.75
C TYR A 60 -18.32 -14.51 5.83
N PRO A 61 -19.41 -14.75 5.09
CA PRO A 61 -20.05 -16.06 5.09
C PRO A 61 -19.03 -17.13 4.70
N ARG A 62 -18.63 -17.96 5.65
CA ARG A 62 -17.67 -19.06 5.46
C ARG A 62 -18.26 -20.18 4.60
N GLY A 63 -18.81 -19.92 3.46
CA GLY A 63 -19.48 -21.04 2.79
C GLY A 63 -19.40 -21.07 1.26
N GLY A 64 -19.40 -19.94 0.61
CA GLY A 64 -19.63 -19.95 -0.84
C GLY A 64 -18.37 -20.09 -1.71
N MET A 65 -17.30 -19.40 -1.39
CA MET A 65 -16.13 -19.35 -2.28
C MET A 65 -15.06 -20.41 -2.03
N LEU A 66 -14.91 -20.90 -0.79
CA LEU A 66 -13.85 -21.85 -0.47
C LEU A 66 -14.19 -23.27 -0.88
N SER A 67 -15.48 -23.64 -0.93
CA SER A 67 -15.90 -24.99 -1.38
C SER A 67 -15.59 -25.19 -2.87
N GLY A 68 -15.90 -24.22 -3.71
CA GLY A 68 -15.60 -24.29 -5.14
C GLY A 68 -14.10 -24.36 -5.45
N LYS A 69 -13.28 -23.53 -4.78
CA LYS A 69 -11.82 -23.55 -5.00
C LYS A 69 -11.17 -24.84 -4.50
N ARG A 70 -11.64 -25.42 -3.38
CA ARG A 70 -11.15 -26.71 -2.88
C ARG A 70 -11.58 -27.86 -3.80
N GLN A 71 -12.79 -27.82 -4.32
CA GLN A 71 -13.29 -28.80 -5.29
C GLN A 71 -12.47 -28.74 -6.58
N HIS A 72 -12.26 -27.55 -7.15
CA HIS A 72 -11.42 -27.37 -8.33
C HIS A 72 -9.99 -27.87 -8.14
N LYS A 73 -9.39 -27.63 -6.98
CA LYS A 73 -8.04 -28.15 -6.68
C LYS A 73 -8.04 -29.67 -6.55
N ALA A 74 -9.07 -30.26 -5.94
CA ALA A 74 -9.20 -31.71 -5.80
C ALA A 74 -9.44 -32.37 -7.17
N ASP A 75 -10.25 -31.76 -8.02
CA ASP A 75 -10.53 -32.25 -9.37
C ASP A 75 -9.32 -32.07 -10.30
N PHE A 76 -8.59 -30.98 -10.18
CA PHE A 76 -7.33 -30.76 -10.88
C PHE A 76 -6.28 -31.80 -10.48
N LEU A 77 -6.14 -32.12 -9.18
CA LEU A 77 -5.22 -33.16 -8.72
C LEU A 77 -5.62 -34.57 -9.15
N LYS A 78 -6.90 -34.82 -9.40
CA LYS A 78 -7.39 -36.10 -9.97
C LYS A 78 -7.13 -36.21 -11.46
N THR A 79 -7.11 -35.06 -12.20
CA THR A 79 -6.88 -35.02 -13.62
C THR A 79 -5.42 -35.06 -14.03
N VAL A 80 -4.56 -34.51 -13.17
CA VAL A 80 -3.10 -34.58 -13.30
C VAL A 80 -2.64 -35.90 -12.66
N GLY A 81 -2.93 -37.02 -13.32
CA GLY A 81 -2.59 -38.35 -12.83
C GLY A 81 -1.27 -38.40 -12.04
N GLU A 82 -1.07 -39.42 -11.22
CA GLU A 82 0.10 -39.56 -10.33
C GLU A 82 1.35 -39.02 -11.04
N SER A 83 1.86 -37.93 -10.48
CA SER A 83 3.05 -37.25 -10.99
C SER A 83 4.15 -38.30 -11.13
N THR A 84 4.49 -38.62 -12.37
CA THR A 84 5.75 -39.28 -12.62
C THR A 84 6.82 -38.53 -11.84
N THR A 85 7.69 -39.24 -11.13
CA THR A 85 8.79 -38.74 -10.29
C THR A 85 9.80 -37.88 -11.06
N GLN A 86 9.34 -37.01 -11.92
CA GLN A 86 10.18 -36.00 -12.53
C GLN A 86 10.36 -34.87 -11.50
N ILE A 87 11.51 -34.88 -10.87
CA ILE A 87 11.92 -33.83 -9.97
C ILE A 87 11.82 -32.51 -10.74
N ASP A 88 10.98 -31.61 -10.28
CA ASP A 88 10.87 -30.27 -10.85
C ASP A 88 12.25 -29.59 -10.68
N PRO A 89 12.96 -29.26 -11.78
CA PRO A 89 14.26 -28.63 -11.69
C PRO A 89 14.23 -27.24 -11.06
N LEU A 90 13.02 -26.67 -10.83
CA LEU A 90 12.82 -25.41 -10.14
C LEU A 90 12.61 -25.58 -8.63
N ILE A 91 12.46 -26.83 -8.15
CA ILE A 91 12.47 -27.05 -6.70
C ILE A 91 13.89 -26.75 -6.20
N GLN A 92 14.01 -25.71 -5.41
CA GLN A 92 15.24 -25.41 -4.68
C GLN A 92 15.42 -26.47 -3.58
N ASP A 93 16.08 -27.56 -3.93
CA ASP A 93 16.40 -28.66 -3.02
C ASP A 93 17.64 -28.36 -2.15
N GLY A 94 18.18 -27.16 -2.28
CA GLY A 94 19.18 -26.62 -1.39
C GLY A 94 18.56 -26.37 -0.02
N GLY A 95 18.94 -27.21 0.95
CA GLY A 95 18.59 -26.95 2.33
C GLY A 95 18.82 -25.48 2.62
N TYR A 96 17.79 -24.80 3.11
CA TYR A 96 17.91 -23.41 3.53
C TYR A 96 19.10 -23.33 4.49
N ILE A 97 20.25 -22.89 3.99
CA ILE A 97 21.28 -22.41 4.88
C ILE A 97 20.64 -21.19 5.51
N ARG A 98 20.02 -21.38 6.67
CA ARG A 98 19.69 -20.27 7.54
C ARG A 98 21.02 -19.60 7.74
N SER A 99 21.25 -18.53 6.99
CA SER A 99 22.39 -17.67 7.27
C SER A 99 22.30 -17.38 8.77
N ALA A 100 23.35 -17.73 9.49
CA ALA A 100 23.45 -17.43 10.92
C ALA A 100 23.62 -15.92 11.17
N ASN A 101 23.25 -15.08 10.19
CA ASN A 101 23.09 -13.68 10.44
C ASN A 101 22.01 -13.56 11.52
N PRO A 102 22.36 -13.00 12.68
CA PRO A 102 21.39 -12.75 13.72
C PRO A 102 20.23 -12.01 13.08
N ALA A 103 19.01 -12.44 13.44
CA ALA A 103 17.82 -11.78 12.99
C ALA A 103 18.03 -10.29 13.17
N PHE A 104 17.92 -9.55 12.07
CA PHE A 104 17.72 -8.12 12.13
C PHE A 104 16.60 -7.86 13.14
N LEU A 105 16.51 -6.66 13.63
CA LEU A 105 15.49 -6.26 14.58
C LEU A 105 14.15 -6.91 14.22
N SER A 106 13.55 -7.59 15.20
CA SER A 106 12.18 -8.12 15.11
C SER A 106 11.34 -7.43 16.16
N PHE A 107 10.17 -6.95 15.77
CA PHE A 107 9.21 -6.30 16.65
C PHE A 107 7.79 -6.71 16.25
N ASP A 108 6.86 -6.56 17.18
CA ASP A 108 5.46 -6.83 16.93
C ASP A 108 4.85 -5.69 16.10
N GLY A 109 4.21 -6.05 14.99
CA GLY A 109 3.47 -5.12 14.14
C GLY A 109 2.09 -4.80 14.71
N ILE A 110 1.17 -4.36 13.84
CA ILE A 110 -0.20 -4.05 14.22
C ILE A 110 -0.95 -5.34 14.59
N ASN A 111 -1.51 -5.39 15.79
CA ASN A 111 -2.48 -6.41 16.17
C ASN A 111 -3.88 -5.85 15.93
N SER A 112 -4.66 -6.44 15.02
CA SER A 112 -6.01 -6.00 14.71
C SER A 112 -6.96 -7.19 14.60
N ASN A 113 -8.24 -6.94 14.84
CA ASN A 113 -9.31 -7.94 14.68
C ASN A 113 -9.91 -7.97 13.27
N ALA A 114 -9.27 -7.35 12.30
CA ALA A 114 -9.72 -7.40 10.91
C ALA A 114 -9.77 -8.85 10.40
N ASN A 115 -10.85 -9.21 9.72
CA ASN A 115 -11.05 -10.53 9.13
C ASN A 115 -11.65 -10.41 7.72
N PRO A 116 -10.88 -10.67 6.64
CA PRO A 116 -9.44 -10.97 6.69
C PRO A 116 -8.60 -9.75 7.09
N PRO A 117 -7.39 -9.95 7.61
CA PRO A 117 -6.53 -8.83 8.00
C PRO A 117 -5.86 -8.13 6.81
N ASP A 118 -5.57 -8.87 5.74
CA ASP A 118 -4.90 -8.45 4.50
C ASP A 118 -3.72 -7.48 4.77
N PRO A 119 -2.71 -7.92 5.54
CA PRO A 119 -1.63 -7.04 5.94
C PRO A 119 -0.73 -6.69 4.75
N THR A 120 -0.31 -5.43 4.71
CA THR A 120 0.69 -4.92 3.77
C THR A 120 1.67 -4.02 4.51
N GLY A 121 2.89 -3.91 4.01
CA GLY A 121 3.90 -3.07 4.64
C GLY A 121 4.96 -2.62 3.65
N ALA A 122 5.54 -1.46 3.93
CA ALA A 122 6.65 -0.91 3.15
C ALA A 122 7.69 -0.28 4.08
N VAL A 123 8.93 -0.26 3.58
CA VAL A 123 10.08 0.27 4.30
C VAL A 123 10.68 1.43 3.51
N GLY A 124 10.63 2.62 4.09
CA GLY A 124 11.30 3.82 3.61
C GLY A 124 12.65 4.06 4.32
N PRO A 125 13.31 5.19 4.12
CA PRO A 125 14.61 5.48 4.74
C PRO A 125 14.57 5.50 6.27
N ASN A 126 13.58 6.15 6.87
CA ASN A 126 13.49 6.40 8.30
C ASN A 126 12.31 5.69 8.97
N HIS A 127 11.33 5.24 8.21
CA HIS A 127 10.09 4.70 8.72
C HIS A 127 9.77 3.34 8.09
N ILE A 128 8.91 2.59 8.79
CA ILE A 128 8.21 1.42 8.33
C ILE A 128 6.73 1.74 8.46
N VAL A 129 5.96 1.52 7.40
CA VAL A 129 4.51 1.68 7.41
C VAL A 129 3.88 0.32 7.25
N GLU A 130 2.95 -0.02 8.11
CA GLU A 130 2.16 -1.25 8.09
C GLU A 130 0.67 -0.91 8.05
N MET A 131 -0.10 -1.65 7.26
CA MET A 131 -1.53 -1.45 7.09
C MET A 131 -2.26 -2.78 7.18
N THR A 132 -3.49 -2.74 7.69
CA THR A 132 -4.45 -3.84 7.66
C THR A 132 -5.78 -3.33 7.11
N ASN A 133 -6.79 -4.18 6.99
CA ASN A 133 -8.12 -3.80 6.49
C ASN A 133 -8.87 -2.76 7.35
N THR A 134 -8.37 -2.44 8.54
CA THR A 134 -9.06 -1.52 9.46
C THR A 134 -8.18 -0.37 9.94
N VAL A 135 -6.88 -0.60 10.06
CA VAL A 135 -5.94 0.35 10.67
C VAL A 135 -4.59 0.34 9.97
N TRP A 136 -3.82 1.40 10.20
CA TRP A 136 -2.44 1.49 9.78
C TRP A 136 -1.57 2.18 10.83
N ALA A 137 -0.28 1.89 10.82
CA ALA A 137 0.69 2.46 11.74
C ALA A 137 2.02 2.79 11.06
N VAL A 138 2.73 3.71 11.67
CA VAL A 138 4.08 4.11 11.32
C VAL A 138 5.00 3.71 12.45
N PHE A 139 6.12 3.08 12.13
CA PHE A 139 7.17 2.71 13.07
C PHE A 139 8.49 3.36 12.64
N ASP A 140 9.34 3.64 13.60
CA ASP A 140 10.74 3.95 13.31
C ASP A 140 11.53 2.66 12.98
N LYS A 141 12.79 2.81 12.63
CA LYS A 141 13.67 1.68 12.30
C LYS A 141 14.04 0.81 13.51
N THR A 142 13.69 1.22 14.71
CA THR A 142 13.88 0.43 15.94
C THR A 142 12.62 -0.35 16.34
N GLY A 143 11.53 -0.17 15.60
CA GLY A 143 10.24 -0.82 15.85
C GLY A 143 9.35 -0.05 16.84
N VAL A 144 9.70 1.19 17.16
CA VAL A 144 8.86 2.03 18.02
C VAL A 144 7.78 2.69 17.16
N MET A 145 6.53 2.49 17.56
CA MET A 145 5.39 3.11 16.87
C MET A 145 5.40 4.62 17.07
N ALA A 146 5.13 5.37 16.01
CA ALA A 146 5.02 6.82 16.06
C ALA A 146 3.88 7.27 17.00
N ALA A 147 4.10 8.38 17.70
CA ALA A 147 3.11 8.90 18.64
C ALA A 147 1.76 9.17 17.95
N GLY A 148 0.68 8.77 18.61
CA GLY A 148 -0.68 8.94 18.11
C GLY A 148 -1.12 7.92 17.08
N PHE A 149 -0.30 6.91 16.74
CA PHE A 149 -0.69 5.76 15.92
C PHE A 149 -1.10 4.58 16.80
N PRO A 150 -1.88 3.60 16.29
CA PRO A 150 -2.36 3.48 14.92
C PRO A 150 -3.51 4.43 14.59
N LYS A 151 -3.74 4.61 13.27
CA LYS A 151 -4.83 5.38 12.67
C LYS A 151 -5.85 4.46 12.03
N SER A 152 -7.07 4.95 11.84
CA SER A 152 -8.06 4.27 11.01
C SER A 152 -7.56 4.19 9.56
N LEU A 153 -7.87 3.10 8.86
CA LEU A 153 -7.59 3.01 7.42
C LEU A 153 -8.30 4.11 6.63
N SER A 154 -9.40 4.67 7.16
CA SER A 154 -10.06 5.83 6.56
C SER A 154 -9.26 7.13 6.66
N ASP A 155 -8.21 7.18 7.44
CA ASP A 155 -7.30 8.32 7.53
C ASP A 155 -6.00 8.00 6.77
N PRO A 156 -5.65 8.70 5.70
CA PRO A 156 -6.28 9.87 5.07
C PRO A 156 -7.29 9.54 3.96
N LEU A 157 -7.49 8.29 3.62
CA LEU A 157 -8.17 7.86 2.38
C LEU A 157 -9.69 8.07 2.39
N GLY A 158 -10.30 8.43 3.53
CA GLY A 158 -11.75 8.40 3.71
C GLY A 158 -12.31 6.97 3.74
N ALA A 159 -13.62 6.81 3.98
CA ALA A 159 -14.24 5.49 4.07
C ALA A 159 -14.01 4.66 2.80
N GLY A 160 -13.72 3.38 2.96
CA GLY A 160 -13.44 2.44 1.87
C GLY A 160 -13.73 0.99 2.28
N ASN A 161 -13.40 0.05 1.41
CA ASN A 161 -13.69 -1.38 1.59
C ASN A 161 -12.47 -2.20 2.07
N GLY A 162 -11.36 -1.56 2.33
CA GLY A 162 -10.14 -2.26 2.73
C GLY A 162 -9.26 -2.65 1.53
N ASP A 163 -8.62 -3.82 1.63
CA ASP A 163 -7.57 -4.29 0.70
C ASP A 163 -6.49 -3.21 0.48
N PRO A 164 -5.85 -2.74 1.55
CA PRO A 164 -4.90 -1.65 1.45
C PRO A 164 -3.60 -2.11 0.79
N ILE A 165 -2.94 -1.17 0.12
CA ILE A 165 -1.56 -1.35 -0.34
C ILE A 165 -0.76 -0.14 0.12
N VAL A 166 0.42 -0.37 0.65
CA VAL A 166 1.41 0.67 0.92
C VAL A 166 2.69 0.40 0.14
N LEU A 167 3.21 1.45 -0.48
CA LEU A 167 4.49 1.44 -1.18
C LEU A 167 5.32 2.66 -0.76
N TYR A 168 6.63 2.52 -0.82
CA TYR A 168 7.55 3.64 -0.74
C TYR A 168 8.25 3.82 -2.09
N ASP A 169 7.97 4.94 -2.75
CA ASP A 169 8.63 5.34 -3.98
C ASP A 169 9.97 5.99 -3.62
N ARG A 170 11.06 5.33 -3.98
CA ARG A 170 12.43 5.77 -3.69
C ARG A 170 12.88 6.92 -4.57
N GLU A 171 12.35 7.01 -5.77
CA GLU A 171 12.68 8.07 -6.73
C GLU A 171 12.01 9.39 -6.34
N ALA A 172 10.73 9.31 -6.00
CA ALA A 172 9.96 10.48 -5.57
C ALA A 172 10.21 10.84 -4.10
N ASP A 173 10.76 9.93 -3.29
CA ASP A 173 10.89 10.05 -1.83
C ASP A 173 9.52 10.26 -1.16
N ARG A 174 8.54 9.39 -1.52
CA ARG A 174 7.14 9.50 -1.11
C ARG A 174 6.54 8.14 -0.76
N TRP A 175 5.57 8.20 0.15
CA TRP A 175 4.70 7.09 0.46
C TRP A 175 3.45 7.14 -0.41
N LEU A 176 3.07 6.01 -0.95
CA LEU A 176 1.82 5.81 -1.66
C LEU A 176 1.01 4.78 -0.89
N ILE A 177 -0.23 5.16 -0.54
CA ILE A 177 -1.18 4.26 0.12
C ILE A 177 -2.48 4.23 -0.67
N THR A 178 -3.11 3.06 -0.73
CA THR A 178 -4.35 2.88 -1.47
C THR A 178 -5.33 2.01 -0.71
N GLN A 179 -6.60 2.12 -1.05
CA GLN A 179 -7.63 1.14 -0.69
C GLN A 179 -8.74 1.12 -1.76
N PHE A 180 -9.51 0.04 -1.78
CA PHE A 180 -10.72 -0.01 -2.59
C PHE A 180 -11.84 0.85 -1.99
N ASN A 181 -12.66 1.43 -2.89
CA ASN A 181 -13.91 2.06 -2.53
C ASN A 181 -15.09 1.13 -2.92
N SER A 182 -16.26 1.33 -2.27
CA SER A 182 -17.49 0.55 -2.51
C SER A 182 -17.98 0.50 -3.96
N ASN A 183 -17.54 1.43 -4.80
CA ASN A 183 -17.99 1.60 -6.19
C ASN A 183 -16.94 1.19 -7.22
N SER A 184 -16.10 0.22 -6.93
CA SER A 184 -15.01 -0.22 -7.82
C SER A 184 -13.99 0.89 -8.16
N GLN A 185 -13.86 1.85 -7.28
CA GLN A 185 -12.90 2.94 -7.37
C GLN A 185 -11.70 2.63 -6.47
N PHE A 186 -10.54 3.14 -6.86
CA PHE A 186 -9.38 3.21 -6.00
C PHE A 186 -9.30 4.57 -5.33
N LYS A 187 -9.00 4.56 -4.05
CA LYS A 187 -8.54 5.73 -3.32
C LYS A 187 -7.03 5.64 -3.20
N ILE A 188 -6.38 6.72 -3.55
CA ILE A 188 -4.92 6.80 -3.60
C ILE A 188 -4.52 8.04 -2.81
N ALA A 189 -3.58 7.89 -1.90
CA ALA A 189 -2.97 9.01 -1.20
C ALA A 189 -1.45 8.94 -1.35
N VAL A 190 -0.85 10.07 -1.66
CA VAL A 190 0.60 10.23 -1.79
C VAL A 190 1.08 11.22 -0.73
N SER A 191 2.05 10.83 0.09
CA SER A 191 2.60 11.73 1.09
C SER A 191 3.25 12.96 0.46
N THR A 192 3.09 14.11 1.08
CA THR A 192 3.68 15.36 0.56
C THR A 192 5.18 15.45 0.83
N THR A 193 5.69 14.63 1.75
CA THR A 193 7.11 14.51 2.11
C THR A 193 7.48 13.04 2.32
N SER A 194 8.75 12.75 2.62
CA SER A 194 9.23 11.42 3.02
C SER A 194 8.75 10.97 4.41
N ASP A 195 8.15 11.87 5.18
CA ASP A 195 7.58 11.57 6.50
C ASP A 195 6.12 11.12 6.35
N PRO A 196 5.79 9.85 6.65
CA PRO A 196 4.42 9.33 6.54
C PRO A 196 3.50 9.82 7.66
N THR A 197 4.00 10.55 8.65
CA THR A 197 3.18 11.15 9.71
C THR A 197 2.66 12.55 9.33
N GLY A 198 3.13 13.09 8.20
CA GLY A 198 2.75 14.39 7.67
C GLY A 198 1.42 14.37 6.89
N THR A 199 1.31 15.26 5.92
CA THR A 199 0.14 15.42 5.05
C THR A 199 0.22 14.51 3.83
N PHE A 200 -0.93 14.22 3.24
CA PHE A 200 -1.06 13.47 1.98
C PHE A 200 -1.88 14.26 0.97
N THR A 201 -1.60 14.07 -0.30
CA THR A 201 -2.50 14.41 -1.41
C THR A 201 -3.31 13.17 -1.73
N VAL A 202 -4.64 13.30 -1.68
CA VAL A 202 -5.59 12.22 -1.92
C VAL A 202 -6.33 12.47 -3.22
#